data_61863024304a5e876bf83f9bb5444f3a
#
_entry.id   61863024304a5e876bf83f9bb5444f3a
#
_cell.length_a   1.000
_cell.length_b   1.000
_cell.length_c   1.000
_cell.angle_alpha   90.00
_cell.angle_beta   90.00
_cell.angle_gamma   90.00
#
_symmetry.space_group_name_H-M   'P 1'
#
loop_
_entity.id
_entity.type
_entity.pdbx_description
1 polymer ?
#
loop_
_entity_poly.entity_id
_entity_poly.type
_entity_poly.pdbx_seq_one_letter_code
_entity_poly.pdbx_strand_id
1 'polypeptide(L)'
;AQPDPAAMQQPVTIIKGVGQKIAEQIRKIGAETIGDLLYIFPRRYDDYTLMKPIKDLVFGEQVTIIGTVWETRARRTRSNQVIIQSVISDGTANIQATWFNQRWLVDKLQAGMQIVISGKVDQYLGRLVFNNPTWEPLELEPLRTRRIVPVYPLTQGLNSNRMREIMRQTVGNWAINVPDPLPESVRQSQNLLPLPQAIQQIHFPQDQESLHAARRRLIFDELFLLQLGMQGQRREWQATPGIPLLHTPETLADFRAILPYELTGAQERVVAEITADMARDIPMNRLLQGDVGAGKTVVAAAAMFVAVKAGAQAALMAPTEILAEQHFAGLSQLLGQLGVSVGLLTGSTPAAEKQTIYAELANGRLQVIIGTHALIQEAVRFHNLALAVIDEQHRFGVDQRAALRDKGTASGADSANPHLLVMTATPIPRSLALSMYGDLDLSILDEMPPGRQEIKTRWLRPSERERAYTFIRRQAEAGRQAYIIYPLVEESDKIDAGAAVAEYERLQNEVFPELKLGLVHGRLKADEKEAAMRAFKNGETQVLVSTSVIEVGVDVPNSTVMLI
;
A
#
# COMPACT_ATOMS: atom_id res chain seq x y z
N ALA A 1 -17.74 -39.19 0.01
CA ALA A 1 -18.48 -38.61 -1.12
C ALA A 1 -17.50 -37.71 -1.89
N GLN A 2 -17.54 -37.74 -3.21
CA GLN A 2 -16.76 -36.77 -4.00
C GLN A 2 -17.36 -35.39 -3.82
N PRO A 3 -16.54 -34.34 -3.73
CA PRO A 3 -17.05 -32.97 -3.67
C PRO A 3 -17.95 -32.65 -4.87
N ASP A 4 -19.07 -31.98 -4.61
CA ASP A 4 -19.96 -31.52 -5.68
C ASP A 4 -19.84 -29.99 -5.85
N PRO A 5 -19.02 -29.51 -6.80
CA PRO A 5 -18.84 -28.09 -7.06
C PRO A 5 -20.14 -27.37 -7.48
N ALA A 6 -21.10 -28.08 -8.09
CA ALA A 6 -22.36 -27.50 -8.49
C ALA A 6 -23.22 -27.07 -7.28
N ALA A 7 -23.05 -27.77 -6.15
CA ALA A 7 -23.73 -27.39 -4.90
C ALA A 7 -23.29 -26.00 -4.40
N MET A 8 -22.08 -25.54 -4.74
CA MET A 8 -21.57 -24.21 -4.33
C MET A 8 -22.25 -23.06 -5.06
N GLN A 9 -22.75 -23.29 -6.27
CA GLN A 9 -23.42 -22.28 -7.10
C GLN A 9 -24.90 -22.10 -6.77
N GLN A 10 -25.44 -22.94 -5.87
CA GLN A 10 -26.85 -22.85 -5.49
C GLN A 10 -27.11 -21.56 -4.68
N PRO A 11 -28.29 -20.91 -4.87
CA PRO A 11 -28.62 -19.67 -4.18
C PRO A 11 -28.86 -19.92 -2.68
N VAL A 12 -28.56 -18.92 -1.84
CA VAL A 12 -28.75 -19.01 -0.38
C VAL A 12 -30.20 -19.29 0.05
N THR A 13 -31.17 -19.09 -0.83
CA THR A 13 -32.58 -19.34 -0.56
C THR A 13 -32.95 -20.81 -0.37
N ILE A 14 -32.09 -21.75 -0.73
CA ILE A 14 -32.28 -23.19 -0.46
C ILE A 14 -32.08 -23.56 1.01
N ILE A 15 -31.43 -22.70 1.79
CA ILE A 15 -31.20 -22.90 3.22
C ILE A 15 -32.54 -22.78 3.93
N LYS A 16 -32.86 -23.76 4.77
CA LYS A 16 -34.12 -23.78 5.52
C LYS A 16 -34.31 -22.49 6.33
N GLY A 17 -35.39 -21.78 6.06
CA GLY A 17 -35.75 -20.54 6.73
C GLY A 17 -35.09 -19.29 6.14
N VAL A 18 -34.37 -19.37 5.02
CA VAL A 18 -33.87 -18.21 4.26
C VAL A 18 -34.84 -17.90 3.13
N GLY A 19 -35.82 -17.01 3.39
CA GLY A 19 -36.68 -16.45 2.35
C GLY A 19 -36.04 -15.24 1.68
N GLN A 20 -36.71 -14.68 0.65
CA GLN A 20 -36.23 -13.57 -0.17
C GLN A 20 -35.72 -12.38 0.66
N LYS A 21 -36.43 -11.98 1.71
CA LYS A 21 -36.05 -10.86 2.58
C LYS A 21 -34.72 -11.09 3.30
N ILE A 22 -34.46 -12.32 3.77
CA ILE A 22 -33.19 -12.68 4.43
C ILE A 22 -32.08 -12.82 3.39
N ALA A 23 -32.38 -13.38 2.21
CA ALA A 23 -31.43 -13.47 1.10
C ALA A 23 -30.93 -12.07 0.66
N GLU A 24 -31.85 -11.08 0.59
CA GLU A 24 -31.45 -9.69 0.31
C GLU A 24 -30.53 -9.08 1.39
N GLN A 25 -30.74 -9.45 2.65
CA GLN A 25 -29.87 -9.03 3.75
C GLN A 25 -28.49 -9.69 3.66
N ILE A 26 -28.43 -10.97 3.30
CA ILE A 26 -27.20 -11.74 3.08
C ILE A 26 -26.45 -11.17 1.87
N ARG A 27 -27.14 -10.81 0.79
CA ARG A 27 -26.53 -10.16 -0.39
C ARG A 27 -25.82 -8.87 -0.03
N LYS A 28 -26.35 -8.07 0.90
CA LYS A 28 -25.68 -6.83 1.38
C LYS A 28 -24.36 -7.07 2.12
N ILE A 29 -24.10 -8.28 2.60
CA ILE A 29 -22.82 -8.67 3.19
C ILE A 29 -21.92 -9.42 2.20
N GLY A 30 -22.33 -9.51 0.92
CA GLY A 30 -21.50 -10.02 -0.17
C GLY A 30 -21.71 -11.48 -0.54
N ALA A 31 -22.83 -12.12 -0.15
CA ALA A 31 -23.08 -13.51 -0.51
C ALA A 31 -24.42 -13.69 -1.25
N GLU A 32 -24.39 -14.35 -2.40
CA GLU A 32 -25.57 -14.74 -3.19
C GLU A 32 -25.73 -16.26 -3.27
N THR A 33 -24.63 -16.98 -3.27
CA THR A 33 -24.56 -18.43 -3.37
C THR A 33 -24.13 -19.09 -2.06
N ILE A 34 -24.29 -20.40 -1.97
CA ILE A 34 -23.77 -21.22 -0.87
C ILE A 34 -22.25 -21.09 -0.78
N GLY A 35 -21.55 -21.08 -1.93
CA GLY A 35 -20.11 -20.90 -1.98
C GLY A 35 -19.69 -19.57 -1.37
N ASP A 36 -20.32 -18.46 -1.78
CA ASP A 36 -20.01 -17.14 -1.21
C ASP A 36 -20.23 -17.12 0.30
N LEU A 37 -21.33 -17.71 0.76
CA LEU A 37 -21.67 -17.71 2.18
C LEU A 37 -20.66 -18.49 3.03
N LEU A 38 -20.08 -19.59 2.52
CA LEU A 38 -19.02 -20.35 3.19
C LEU A 38 -17.72 -19.56 3.35
N TYR A 39 -17.51 -18.50 2.54
CA TYR A 39 -16.37 -17.60 2.64
C TYR A 39 -16.68 -16.29 3.39
N ILE A 40 -17.88 -16.12 3.95
CA ILE A 40 -18.17 -15.05 4.90
C ILE A 40 -17.64 -15.46 6.29
N PHE A 41 -16.36 -15.25 6.52
CA PHE A 41 -15.72 -15.64 7.77
C PHE A 41 -16.13 -14.76 8.95
N PRO A 42 -16.11 -15.32 10.19
CA PRO A 42 -16.28 -14.54 11.40
C PRO A 42 -15.25 -13.41 11.51
N ARG A 43 -15.69 -12.22 11.90
CA ARG A 43 -14.80 -11.08 12.19
C ARG A 43 -13.98 -11.29 13.46
N ARG A 44 -14.58 -11.97 14.44
CA ARG A 44 -13.96 -12.33 15.72
C ARG A 44 -14.63 -13.56 16.31
N TYR A 45 -14.08 -14.03 17.40
CA TYR A 45 -14.62 -15.14 18.19
C TYR A 45 -14.73 -14.71 19.64
N ASP A 46 -15.87 -14.99 20.27
CA ASP A 46 -16.06 -14.84 21.70
C ASP A 46 -15.78 -16.20 22.34
N ASP A 47 -14.73 -16.26 23.15
CA ASP A 47 -14.26 -17.51 23.76
C ASP A 47 -14.83 -17.68 25.18
N TYR A 48 -15.88 -18.44 25.27
CA TYR A 48 -16.53 -18.74 26.56
C TYR A 48 -15.78 -19.81 27.38
N THR A 49 -14.68 -20.38 26.85
CA THR A 49 -13.81 -21.28 27.63
C THR A 49 -12.90 -20.50 28.58
N LEU A 50 -12.60 -19.23 28.24
CA LEU A 50 -11.73 -18.32 28.99
C LEU A 50 -12.50 -17.42 29.98
N MET A 51 -13.68 -17.82 30.40
CA MET A 51 -14.45 -17.03 31.35
C MET A 51 -13.83 -17.04 32.73
N LYS A 52 -13.66 -15.83 33.28
CA LYS A 52 -13.19 -15.63 34.67
C LYS A 52 -14.12 -14.70 35.41
N PRO A 53 -14.26 -14.88 36.75
CA PRO A 53 -14.87 -13.88 37.62
C PRO A 53 -14.05 -12.56 37.59
N ILE A 54 -14.73 -11.44 37.75
CA ILE A 54 -14.09 -10.11 37.72
C ILE A 54 -13.01 -9.99 38.83
N LYS A 55 -13.20 -10.62 39.97
CA LYS A 55 -12.21 -10.62 41.08
C LYS A 55 -10.86 -11.26 40.73
N ASP A 56 -10.85 -12.19 39.74
CA ASP A 56 -9.68 -12.99 39.38
C ASP A 56 -8.97 -12.44 38.11
N LEU A 57 -9.37 -11.26 37.65
CA LEU A 57 -8.78 -10.62 36.46
C LEU A 57 -7.36 -10.12 36.73
N VAL A 58 -6.47 -10.29 35.75
CA VAL A 58 -5.08 -9.85 35.82
C VAL A 58 -4.80 -8.85 34.68
N PHE A 59 -4.01 -7.82 34.97
CA PHE A 59 -3.59 -6.84 33.96
C PHE A 59 -2.91 -7.51 32.76
N GLY A 60 -3.33 -7.10 31.56
CA GLY A 60 -2.73 -7.53 30.30
C GLY A 60 -3.32 -8.80 29.70
N GLU A 61 -4.18 -9.54 30.40
CA GLU A 61 -4.81 -10.75 29.86
C GLU A 61 -5.99 -10.43 28.93
N GLN A 62 -6.17 -11.28 27.94
CA GLN A 62 -7.37 -11.30 27.08
C GLN A 62 -8.40 -12.23 27.71
N VAL A 63 -9.59 -11.72 28.02
CA VAL A 63 -10.59 -12.46 28.80
C VAL A 63 -12.00 -12.14 28.35
N THR A 64 -12.90 -13.09 28.60
CA THR A 64 -14.36 -12.91 28.49
C THR A 64 -14.98 -12.95 29.88
N ILE A 65 -15.79 -11.95 30.21
CA ILE A 65 -16.55 -11.90 31.47
C ILE A 65 -18.05 -11.81 31.17
N ILE A 66 -18.84 -12.26 32.10
CA ILE A 66 -20.28 -12.04 32.13
C ILE A 66 -20.58 -11.14 33.33
N GLY A 67 -21.40 -10.15 33.10
CA GLY A 67 -21.83 -9.28 34.19
C GLY A 67 -23.11 -8.54 33.87
N THR A 68 -23.67 -7.97 34.92
CA THR A 68 -24.85 -7.12 34.84
C THR A 68 -24.39 -5.66 34.79
N VAL A 69 -24.92 -4.91 33.85
CA VAL A 69 -24.71 -3.46 33.76
C VAL A 69 -25.36 -2.79 34.97
N TRP A 70 -24.58 -2.11 35.78
CA TRP A 70 -25.11 -1.33 36.92
C TRP A 70 -25.49 0.08 36.48
N GLU A 71 -24.61 0.70 35.71
CA GLU A 71 -24.79 2.08 35.27
C GLU A 71 -24.02 2.34 33.99
N THR A 72 -24.60 3.15 33.10
CA THR A 72 -23.93 3.66 31.91
C THR A 72 -24.04 5.18 31.84
N ARG A 73 -22.90 5.86 31.71
CA ARG A 73 -22.82 7.32 31.64
C ARG A 73 -22.04 7.78 30.42
N ALA A 74 -22.51 8.86 29.80
CA ALA A 74 -21.75 9.57 28.76
C ALA A 74 -21.06 10.81 29.36
N ARG A 75 -19.78 11.01 29.06
CA ARG A 75 -19.01 12.19 29.44
C ARG A 75 -18.30 12.77 28.23
N ARG A 76 -18.26 14.09 28.12
CA ARG A 76 -17.42 14.79 27.13
C ARG A 76 -16.10 15.20 27.77
N THR A 77 -15.01 14.97 27.05
CA THR A 77 -13.69 15.46 27.42
C THR A 77 -13.52 16.93 27.05
N ARG A 78 -12.47 17.57 27.57
CA ARG A 78 -12.10 18.96 27.16
C ARG A 78 -11.76 19.06 25.66
N SER A 79 -11.35 17.95 25.03
CA SER A 79 -11.10 17.83 23.58
C SER A 79 -12.35 17.50 22.76
N ASN A 80 -13.56 17.67 23.32
CA ASN A 80 -14.87 17.38 22.69
C ASN A 80 -15.12 15.89 22.32
N GLN A 81 -14.29 14.98 22.76
CA GLN A 81 -14.46 13.53 22.57
C GLN A 81 -15.52 12.99 23.51
N VAL A 82 -16.43 12.16 23.01
CA VAL A 82 -17.47 11.51 23.83
C VAL A 82 -16.93 10.18 24.36
N ILE A 83 -16.94 10.04 25.69
CA ILE A 83 -16.56 8.81 26.38
C ILE A 83 -17.81 8.21 27.03
N ILE A 84 -18.06 6.93 26.75
CA ILE A 84 -19.12 6.14 27.39
C ILE A 84 -18.45 5.23 28.42
N GLN A 85 -18.92 5.27 29.65
CA GLN A 85 -18.43 4.45 30.75
C GLN A 85 -19.57 3.65 31.31
N SER A 86 -19.41 2.33 31.40
CA SER A 86 -20.33 1.43 32.08
C SER A 86 -19.64 0.72 33.22
N VAL A 87 -20.32 0.62 34.34
CA VAL A 87 -19.90 -0.22 35.47
C VAL A 87 -20.63 -1.56 35.36
N ILE A 88 -19.87 -2.64 35.37
CA ILE A 88 -20.36 -4.00 35.19
C ILE A 88 -19.95 -4.82 36.39
N SER A 89 -20.91 -5.61 36.90
CA SER A 89 -20.73 -6.47 38.07
C SER A 89 -21.13 -7.91 37.75
N ASP A 90 -20.35 -8.87 38.22
CA ASP A 90 -20.67 -10.30 38.16
C ASP A 90 -21.06 -10.85 39.56
N GLY A 91 -21.20 -9.97 40.54
CA GLY A 91 -21.43 -10.34 41.96
C GLY A 91 -20.17 -10.65 42.74
N THR A 92 -19.01 -10.84 42.07
CA THR A 92 -17.70 -11.04 42.76
C THR A 92 -16.94 -9.75 42.92
N ALA A 93 -17.01 -8.88 41.91
CA ALA A 93 -16.40 -7.55 41.88
C ALA A 93 -17.07 -6.67 40.79
N ASN A 94 -16.58 -5.43 40.66
CA ASN A 94 -17.01 -4.50 39.65
C ASN A 94 -15.84 -4.08 38.74
N ILE A 95 -16.10 -3.95 37.45
CA ILE A 95 -15.12 -3.43 36.46
C ILE A 95 -15.75 -2.33 35.62
N GLN A 96 -14.95 -1.35 35.27
CA GLN A 96 -15.39 -0.28 34.35
C GLN A 96 -15.00 -0.62 32.93
N ALA A 97 -15.96 -0.54 32.01
CA ALA A 97 -15.72 -0.60 30.58
C ALA A 97 -15.91 0.79 29.96
N THR A 98 -15.00 1.17 29.07
CA THR A 98 -14.96 2.50 28.45
C THR A 98 -14.97 2.37 26.93
N TRP A 99 -15.86 3.11 26.25
CA TRP A 99 -15.92 3.21 24.80
C TRP A 99 -15.77 4.66 24.35
N PHE A 100 -15.15 4.87 23.21
CA PHE A 100 -14.89 6.21 22.67
C PHE A 100 -15.78 6.47 21.44
N ASN A 101 -16.40 7.67 21.40
CA ASN A 101 -17.22 8.16 20.29
C ASN A 101 -18.45 7.28 19.93
N GLN A 102 -18.93 6.44 20.86
CA GLN A 102 -20.06 5.52 20.65
C GLN A 102 -21.30 5.92 21.48
N ARG A 103 -21.81 7.15 21.30
CA ARG A 103 -22.92 7.70 22.10
C ARG A 103 -24.17 6.82 22.13
N TRP A 104 -24.42 6.08 21.06
CA TRP A 104 -25.55 5.15 20.95
C TRP A 104 -25.55 4.01 21.97
N LEU A 105 -24.41 3.75 22.63
CA LEU A 105 -24.30 2.72 23.67
C LEU A 105 -25.07 3.07 24.95
N VAL A 106 -25.27 4.36 25.25
CA VAL A 106 -26.03 4.79 26.43
C VAL A 106 -27.46 4.25 26.40
N ASP A 107 -28.06 4.25 25.22
CA ASP A 107 -29.45 3.78 25.03
C ASP A 107 -29.53 2.25 24.98
N LYS A 108 -28.43 1.58 24.64
CA LYS A 108 -28.38 0.12 24.53
C LYS A 108 -27.95 -0.60 25.79
N LEU A 109 -26.98 -0.04 26.54
CA LEU A 109 -26.46 -0.63 27.78
C LEU A 109 -27.26 -0.12 28.99
N GLN A 110 -28.45 -0.68 29.19
CA GLN A 110 -29.33 -0.28 30.28
C GLN A 110 -28.98 -0.98 31.58
N ALA A 111 -29.21 -0.31 32.71
CA ALA A 111 -29.03 -0.90 34.03
C ALA A 111 -29.88 -2.16 34.18
N GLY A 112 -29.33 -3.22 34.79
CA GLY A 112 -29.94 -4.53 34.94
C GLY A 112 -29.76 -5.47 33.76
N MET A 113 -29.24 -5.00 32.59
CA MET A 113 -28.97 -5.85 31.45
C MET A 113 -27.80 -6.77 31.72
N GLN A 114 -27.96 -8.07 31.44
CA GLN A 114 -26.86 -9.02 31.46
C GLN A 114 -26.13 -9.05 30.12
N ILE A 115 -24.82 -8.89 30.15
CA ILE A 115 -23.98 -8.81 28.97
C ILE A 115 -22.73 -9.68 29.10
N VAL A 116 -22.21 -10.07 27.94
CA VAL A 116 -20.88 -10.65 27.80
C VAL A 116 -19.94 -9.57 27.33
N ILE A 117 -18.79 -9.45 27.94
CA ILE A 117 -17.72 -8.52 27.53
C ILE A 117 -16.47 -9.31 27.26
N SER A 118 -15.86 -9.08 26.11
CA SER A 118 -14.56 -9.65 25.74
C SER A 118 -13.59 -8.54 25.40
N GLY A 119 -12.38 -8.61 25.97
CA GLY A 119 -11.36 -7.61 25.75
C GLY A 119 -10.07 -7.88 26.53
N LYS A 120 -9.08 -7.05 26.29
CA LYS A 120 -7.85 -7.03 27.06
C LYS A 120 -8.07 -6.23 28.34
N VAL A 121 -7.68 -6.81 29.49
CA VAL A 121 -7.73 -6.12 30.77
C VAL A 121 -6.63 -5.07 30.82
N ASP A 122 -7.01 -3.83 30.99
CA ASP A 122 -6.13 -2.67 31.10
C ASP A 122 -6.14 -2.10 32.53
N GLN A 123 -5.28 -1.14 32.83
CA GLN A 123 -5.20 -0.49 34.13
C GLN A 123 -5.27 1.04 33.99
N TYR A 124 -6.18 1.66 34.74
CA TYR A 124 -6.30 3.11 34.80
C TYR A 124 -6.40 3.57 36.29
N LEU A 125 -5.51 4.46 36.68
CA LEU A 125 -5.42 4.97 38.09
C LEU A 125 -5.42 3.86 39.14
N GLY A 126 -4.68 2.76 38.86
CA GLY A 126 -4.56 1.64 39.79
C GLY A 126 -5.74 0.65 39.79
N ARG A 127 -6.78 0.87 38.97
CA ARG A 127 -7.94 -0.01 38.84
C ARG A 127 -7.93 -0.73 37.51
N LEU A 128 -8.36 -1.99 37.50
CA LEU A 128 -8.55 -2.74 36.25
C LEU A 128 -9.76 -2.19 35.49
N VAL A 129 -9.61 -2.04 34.18
CA VAL A 129 -10.63 -1.51 33.29
C VAL A 129 -10.61 -2.25 31.95
N PHE A 130 -11.67 -2.12 31.18
CA PHE A 130 -11.67 -2.46 29.76
C PHE A 130 -11.70 -1.19 28.91
N ASN A 131 -10.84 -1.10 27.90
CA ASN A 131 -10.82 -0.03 26.92
C ASN A 131 -11.30 -0.56 25.57
N ASN A 132 -12.40 0.02 25.05
CA ASN A 132 -13.08 -0.42 23.82
C ASN A 132 -13.35 -1.94 23.76
N PRO A 133 -13.86 -2.58 24.83
CA PRO A 133 -14.15 -3.99 24.77
C PRO A 133 -15.30 -4.27 23.78
N THR A 134 -15.34 -5.48 23.26
CA THR A 134 -16.51 -5.98 22.56
C THR A 134 -17.57 -6.41 23.58
N TRP A 135 -18.84 -6.23 23.26
CA TRP A 135 -19.93 -6.65 24.11
C TRP A 135 -21.12 -7.18 23.33
N GLU A 136 -21.86 -8.10 23.90
CA GLU A 136 -23.12 -8.64 23.38
C GLU A 136 -24.09 -8.89 24.54
N PRO A 137 -25.42 -8.85 24.28
CA PRO A 137 -26.41 -9.36 25.24
C PRO A 137 -26.11 -10.81 25.59
N LEU A 138 -26.35 -11.18 26.86
CA LEU A 138 -26.10 -12.54 27.31
C LEU A 138 -27.03 -13.53 26.62
N GLU A 139 -26.45 -14.52 25.95
CA GLU A 139 -27.14 -15.68 25.40
C GLU A 139 -26.83 -16.91 26.27
N LEU A 140 -27.85 -17.63 26.70
CA LEU A 140 -27.68 -18.73 27.65
C LEU A 140 -27.12 -20.02 27.00
N GLU A 141 -27.33 -20.22 25.72
CA GLU A 141 -26.91 -21.45 25.01
C GLU A 141 -25.38 -21.58 24.87
N PRO A 142 -24.63 -20.53 24.45
CA PRO A 142 -23.17 -20.58 24.41
C PRO A 142 -22.50 -20.80 25.77
N LEU A 143 -23.11 -20.29 26.85
CA LEU A 143 -22.63 -20.49 28.22
C LEU A 143 -22.66 -21.95 28.66
N ARG A 144 -23.75 -22.67 28.30
CA ARG A 144 -23.91 -24.08 28.70
C ARG A 144 -22.90 -24.99 28.02
N THR A 145 -22.40 -24.59 26.84
CA THR A 145 -21.51 -25.42 26.03
C THR A 145 -20.04 -25.04 26.15
N ARG A 146 -19.68 -23.96 26.85
CA ARG A 146 -18.29 -23.46 27.05
C ARG A 146 -17.47 -23.57 25.78
N ARG A 147 -17.94 -22.95 24.69
CA ARG A 147 -17.32 -23.06 23.36
C ARG A 147 -16.90 -21.70 22.81
N ILE A 148 -16.08 -21.75 21.77
CA ILE A 148 -15.73 -20.59 20.96
C ILE A 148 -16.89 -20.26 20.02
N VAL A 149 -17.42 -19.04 20.10
CA VAL A 149 -18.61 -18.59 19.37
C VAL A 149 -18.22 -17.60 18.28
N PRO A 150 -18.56 -17.87 17.01
CA PRO A 150 -18.24 -16.97 15.91
C PRO A 150 -19.15 -15.73 15.91
N VAL A 151 -18.56 -14.57 15.60
CA VAL A 151 -19.26 -13.30 15.41
C VAL A 151 -19.11 -12.86 13.96
N TYR A 152 -20.22 -12.88 13.22
CA TYR A 152 -20.25 -12.56 11.80
C TYR A 152 -20.51 -11.07 11.53
N PRO A 153 -20.16 -10.56 10.33
CA PRO A 153 -20.67 -9.29 9.86
C PRO A 153 -22.21 -9.33 9.76
N LEU A 154 -22.85 -8.24 10.16
CA LEU A 154 -24.31 -8.11 10.18
C LEU A 154 -24.76 -6.89 9.39
N THR A 155 -26.01 -6.94 8.90
CA THR A 155 -26.71 -5.80 8.30
C THR A 155 -28.01 -5.53 9.03
N GLN A 156 -28.61 -4.38 8.78
CA GLN A 156 -29.89 -4.02 9.40
C GLN A 156 -30.98 -5.08 9.11
N GLY A 157 -31.57 -5.62 10.17
CA GLY A 157 -32.62 -6.65 10.11
C GLY A 157 -32.13 -8.10 10.15
N LEU A 158 -30.81 -8.35 10.17
CA LEU A 158 -30.23 -9.67 10.40
C LEU A 158 -29.53 -9.67 11.77
N ASN A 159 -30.03 -10.43 12.74
CA ASN A 159 -29.41 -10.54 14.06
C ASN A 159 -28.36 -11.66 14.11
N SER A 160 -27.50 -11.59 15.13
CA SER A 160 -26.37 -12.51 15.33
C SER A 160 -26.79 -13.97 15.43
N ASN A 161 -27.85 -14.27 16.18
CA ASN A 161 -28.37 -15.64 16.34
C ASN A 161 -28.83 -16.23 15.03
N ARG A 162 -29.60 -15.43 14.28
CA ARG A 162 -30.11 -15.88 12.98
C ARG A 162 -28.98 -16.13 12.00
N MET A 163 -27.98 -15.26 11.97
CA MET A 163 -26.79 -15.47 11.11
C MET A 163 -26.03 -16.73 11.52
N ARG A 164 -25.80 -16.95 12.80
CA ARG A 164 -25.15 -18.17 13.29
C ARG A 164 -25.90 -19.45 12.94
N GLU A 165 -27.24 -19.43 13.06
CA GLU A 165 -28.08 -20.57 12.68
C GLU A 165 -27.99 -20.88 11.18
N ILE A 166 -28.07 -19.86 10.32
CA ILE A 166 -27.89 -19.98 8.87
C ILE A 166 -26.51 -20.57 8.57
N MET A 167 -25.45 -20.02 9.17
CA MET A 167 -24.09 -20.50 8.97
C MET A 167 -23.88 -21.94 9.45
N ARG A 168 -24.51 -22.31 10.57
CA ARG A 168 -24.45 -23.70 11.09
C ARG A 168 -25.05 -24.69 10.10
N GLN A 169 -26.21 -24.37 9.54
CA GLN A 169 -26.84 -25.19 8.51
C GLN A 169 -26.00 -25.25 7.24
N THR A 170 -25.49 -24.11 6.79
CA THR A 170 -24.66 -24.01 5.59
C THR A 170 -23.38 -24.82 5.72
N VAL A 171 -22.61 -24.60 6.78
CA VAL A 171 -21.36 -25.31 7.01
C VAL A 171 -21.58 -26.82 7.22
N GLY A 172 -22.61 -27.19 7.99
CA GLY A 172 -22.93 -28.59 8.26
C GLY A 172 -23.34 -29.40 7.02
N ASN A 173 -24.06 -28.77 6.08
CA ASN A 173 -24.58 -29.47 4.92
C ASN A 173 -23.67 -29.38 3.68
N TRP A 174 -22.93 -28.29 3.52
CA TRP A 174 -22.23 -28.01 2.25
C TRP A 174 -20.72 -27.89 2.35
N ALA A 175 -20.12 -27.67 3.54
CA ALA A 175 -18.66 -27.54 3.64
C ALA A 175 -17.92 -28.77 3.07
N ILE A 176 -18.49 -29.97 3.21
CA ILE A 176 -17.90 -31.23 2.68
C ILE A 176 -17.78 -31.23 1.14
N ASN A 177 -18.59 -30.44 0.45
CA ASN A 177 -18.62 -30.36 -1.00
C ASN A 177 -17.64 -29.32 -1.58
N VAL A 178 -16.94 -28.56 -0.72
CA VAL A 178 -15.92 -27.60 -1.17
C VAL A 178 -14.73 -28.37 -1.75
N PRO A 179 -14.40 -28.16 -3.05
CA PRO A 179 -13.25 -28.84 -3.64
C PRO A 179 -11.96 -28.31 -3.04
N ASP A 180 -11.02 -29.21 -2.73
CA ASP A 180 -9.70 -28.83 -2.26
C ASP A 180 -8.76 -28.65 -3.46
N PRO A 181 -8.28 -27.43 -3.78
CA PRO A 181 -7.43 -27.19 -4.92
C PRO A 181 -5.98 -27.62 -4.69
N LEU A 182 -5.56 -27.83 -3.42
CA LEU A 182 -4.18 -28.21 -3.13
C LEU A 182 -3.93 -29.71 -3.38
N PRO A 183 -2.85 -30.06 -4.10
CA PRO A 183 -2.39 -31.43 -4.19
C PRO A 183 -2.11 -32.01 -2.80
N GLU A 184 -2.42 -33.28 -2.61
CA GLU A 184 -2.25 -33.94 -1.31
C GLU A 184 -0.79 -33.90 -0.82
N SER A 185 0.18 -34.01 -1.72
CA SER A 185 1.60 -33.89 -1.41
C SER A 185 1.99 -32.55 -0.82
N VAL A 186 1.41 -31.44 -1.33
CA VAL A 186 1.62 -30.08 -0.81
C VAL A 186 0.98 -29.96 0.56
N ARG A 187 -0.24 -30.42 0.70
CA ARG A 187 -0.98 -30.37 1.97
C ARG A 187 -0.27 -31.13 3.09
N GLN A 188 0.23 -32.33 2.79
CA GLN A 188 0.98 -33.15 3.75
C GLN A 188 2.33 -32.53 4.11
N SER A 189 3.12 -32.08 3.12
CA SER A 189 4.44 -31.46 3.36
C SER A 189 4.37 -30.19 4.20
N GLN A 190 3.25 -29.45 4.12
CA GLN A 190 3.03 -28.21 4.87
C GLN A 190 2.19 -28.42 6.15
N ASN A 191 1.79 -29.65 6.45
CA ASN A 191 0.93 -30.01 7.58
C ASN A 191 -0.35 -29.16 7.64
N LEU A 192 -1.11 -29.13 6.53
CA LEU A 192 -2.33 -28.34 6.37
C LEU A 192 -3.58 -29.22 6.46
N LEU A 193 -4.65 -28.67 7.06
CA LEU A 193 -5.95 -29.31 7.06
C LEU A 193 -6.53 -29.43 5.65
N PRO A 194 -7.35 -30.46 5.36
CA PRO A 194 -8.22 -30.47 4.18
C PRO A 194 -9.13 -29.23 4.18
N LEU A 195 -9.38 -28.62 3.00
CA LEU A 195 -10.15 -27.39 2.91
C LEU A 195 -11.56 -27.50 3.51
N PRO A 196 -12.33 -28.59 3.28
CA PRO A 196 -13.63 -28.77 3.94
C PRO A 196 -13.55 -28.71 5.47
N GLN A 197 -12.53 -29.32 6.05
CA GLN A 197 -12.31 -29.31 7.49
C GLN A 197 -11.87 -27.92 7.99
N ALA A 198 -11.02 -27.21 7.23
CA ALA A 198 -10.63 -25.84 7.57
C ALA A 198 -11.85 -24.90 7.55
N ILE A 199 -12.75 -25.02 6.56
CA ILE A 199 -14.02 -24.28 6.51
C ILE A 199 -14.89 -24.59 7.74
N GLN A 200 -15.01 -25.85 8.14
CA GLN A 200 -15.75 -26.19 9.35
C GLN A 200 -15.16 -25.56 10.61
N GLN A 201 -13.83 -25.67 10.78
CA GLN A 201 -13.13 -25.18 11.98
C GLN A 201 -12.99 -23.65 12.01
N ILE A 202 -12.97 -22.95 10.88
CA ILE A 202 -12.98 -21.49 10.87
C ILE A 202 -14.33 -20.93 11.28
N HIS A 203 -15.43 -21.63 10.98
CA HIS A 203 -16.76 -21.18 11.37
C HIS A 203 -17.15 -21.63 12.78
N PHE A 204 -16.87 -22.88 13.13
CA PHE A 204 -17.26 -23.49 14.41
C PHE A 204 -16.09 -24.30 14.98
N PRO A 205 -15.06 -23.61 15.48
CA PRO A 205 -13.87 -24.27 16.03
C PRO A 205 -14.20 -25.09 17.27
N GLN A 206 -13.60 -26.25 17.39
CA GLN A 206 -13.70 -27.10 18.59
C GLN A 206 -12.90 -26.50 19.74
N ASP A 207 -11.72 -25.96 19.41
CA ASP A 207 -10.77 -25.34 20.33
C ASP A 207 -9.90 -24.30 19.60
N GLN A 208 -9.00 -23.64 20.34
CA GLN A 208 -8.09 -22.63 19.78
C GLN A 208 -7.08 -23.23 18.80
N GLU A 209 -6.64 -24.47 19.02
CA GLU A 209 -5.68 -25.14 18.14
C GLU A 209 -6.31 -25.42 16.77
N SER A 210 -7.52 -25.95 16.75
CA SER A 210 -8.30 -26.19 15.53
C SER A 210 -8.58 -24.89 14.78
N LEU A 211 -8.86 -23.79 15.49
CA LEU A 211 -9.04 -22.46 14.88
C LEU A 211 -7.75 -21.96 14.25
N HIS A 212 -6.61 -22.12 14.90
CA HIS A 212 -5.31 -21.73 14.38
C HIS A 212 -4.92 -22.56 13.14
N ALA A 213 -5.17 -23.87 13.18
CA ALA A 213 -4.91 -24.75 12.05
C ALA A 213 -5.78 -24.38 10.83
N ALA A 214 -7.05 -24.07 11.04
CA ALA A 214 -7.96 -23.60 9.99
C ALA A 214 -7.50 -22.25 9.40
N ARG A 215 -7.15 -21.28 10.23
CA ARG A 215 -6.59 -19.98 9.78
C ARG A 215 -5.32 -20.17 8.95
N ARG A 216 -4.39 -21.01 9.45
CA ARG A 216 -3.16 -21.32 8.74
C ARG A 216 -3.43 -21.87 7.35
N ARG A 217 -4.39 -22.79 7.23
CA ARG A 217 -4.80 -23.35 5.94
C ARG A 217 -5.32 -22.28 4.99
N LEU A 218 -6.27 -21.44 5.42
CA LEU A 218 -6.91 -20.43 4.57
C LEU A 218 -5.92 -19.33 4.17
N ILE A 219 -5.04 -18.89 5.08
CA ILE A 219 -3.96 -17.94 4.76
C ILE A 219 -3.00 -18.54 3.73
N PHE A 220 -2.66 -19.83 3.88
CA PHE A 220 -1.82 -20.51 2.91
C PHE A 220 -2.47 -20.54 1.52
N ASP A 221 -3.76 -20.86 1.43
CA ASP A 221 -4.47 -20.91 0.16
C ASP A 221 -4.44 -19.55 -0.55
N GLU A 222 -4.77 -18.47 0.14
CA GLU A 222 -4.75 -17.12 -0.45
C GLU A 222 -3.36 -16.73 -0.96
N LEU A 223 -2.33 -16.94 -0.15
CA LEU A 223 -0.96 -16.61 -0.53
C LEU A 223 -0.44 -17.55 -1.64
N PHE A 224 -0.79 -18.82 -1.60
CA PHE A 224 -0.39 -19.79 -2.62
C PHE A 224 -1.01 -19.47 -3.98
N LEU A 225 -2.32 -19.18 -4.02
CA LEU A 225 -3.01 -18.83 -5.26
C LEU A 225 -2.47 -17.51 -5.84
N LEU A 226 -2.19 -16.53 -4.97
CA LEU A 226 -1.57 -15.28 -5.38
C LEU A 226 -0.19 -15.54 -6.02
N GLN A 227 0.66 -16.32 -5.35
CA GLN A 227 1.99 -16.69 -5.86
C GLN A 227 1.92 -17.51 -7.15
N LEU A 228 0.95 -18.40 -7.27
CA LEU A 228 0.75 -19.19 -8.49
C LEU A 228 0.37 -18.30 -9.67
N GLY A 229 -0.53 -17.32 -9.45
CA GLY A 229 -0.89 -16.33 -10.47
C GLY A 229 0.32 -15.49 -10.91
N MET A 230 1.14 -15.03 -9.95
CA MET A 230 2.37 -14.29 -10.25
C MET A 230 3.40 -15.11 -11.02
N GLN A 231 3.57 -16.38 -10.66
CA GLN A 231 4.46 -17.29 -11.42
C GLN A 231 3.92 -17.56 -12.83
N GLY A 232 2.60 -17.57 -13.03
CA GLY A 232 1.97 -17.61 -14.34
C GLY A 232 2.37 -16.40 -15.18
N GLN A 233 2.19 -15.18 -14.64
CA GLN A 233 2.59 -13.92 -15.32
C GLN A 233 4.09 -13.86 -15.61
N ARG A 234 4.93 -14.32 -14.67
CA ARG A 234 6.37 -14.41 -14.88
C ARG A 234 6.74 -15.35 -16.04
N ARG A 235 6.07 -16.50 -16.16
CA ARG A 235 6.27 -17.43 -17.28
C ARG A 235 5.83 -16.84 -18.61
N GLU A 236 4.70 -16.16 -18.64
CA GLU A 236 4.24 -15.45 -19.85
C GLU A 236 5.24 -14.36 -20.28
N TRP A 237 5.77 -13.59 -19.32
CA TRP A 237 6.82 -12.61 -19.58
C TRP A 237 8.07 -13.26 -20.19
N GLN A 238 8.52 -14.38 -19.64
CA GLN A 238 9.71 -15.10 -20.08
C GLN A 238 9.51 -15.94 -21.34
N ALA A 239 8.26 -16.14 -21.78
CA ALA A 239 7.96 -16.90 -23.00
C ALA A 239 8.36 -16.15 -24.29
N THR A 240 8.38 -14.82 -24.24
CA THR A 240 8.90 -14.00 -25.35
C THR A 240 10.39 -13.77 -25.11
N PRO A 241 11.28 -14.01 -26.10
CA PRO A 241 12.71 -13.80 -25.92
C PRO A 241 13.03 -12.32 -25.66
N GLY A 242 14.07 -12.06 -24.87
CA GLY A 242 14.68 -10.76 -24.68
C GLY A 242 15.77 -10.49 -25.72
N ILE A 243 16.20 -9.25 -25.84
CA ILE A 243 17.35 -8.84 -26.66
C ILE A 243 18.60 -8.91 -25.76
N PRO A 244 19.53 -9.86 -25.94
CA PRO A 244 20.74 -9.90 -25.10
C PRO A 244 21.60 -8.65 -25.32
N LEU A 245 21.84 -7.89 -24.26
CA LEU A 245 22.65 -6.69 -24.27
C LEU A 245 24.04 -6.99 -23.72
N LEU A 246 24.87 -7.55 -24.59
CA LEU A 246 26.23 -7.92 -24.21
C LEU A 246 27.11 -6.67 -24.04
N HIS A 247 27.93 -6.66 -23.04
CA HIS A 247 28.87 -5.58 -22.75
C HIS A 247 30.22 -6.15 -22.33
N THR A 248 31.27 -5.35 -22.50
CA THR A 248 32.61 -5.68 -22.04
C THR A 248 32.90 -4.98 -20.71
N PRO A 249 33.89 -5.44 -19.94
CA PRO A 249 34.32 -4.75 -18.72
C PRO A 249 34.68 -3.29 -18.94
N GLU A 250 35.23 -2.95 -20.12
CA GLU A 250 35.61 -1.59 -20.51
C GLU A 250 34.40 -0.67 -20.59
N THR A 251 33.23 -1.18 -21.02
CA THR A 251 32.00 -0.39 -21.09
C THR A 251 31.64 0.20 -19.71
N LEU A 252 31.69 -0.61 -18.67
CA LEU A 252 31.42 -0.12 -17.30
C LEU A 252 32.56 0.70 -16.73
N ALA A 253 33.80 0.44 -17.14
CA ALA A 253 34.96 1.26 -16.76
C ALA A 253 34.86 2.68 -17.36
N ASP A 254 34.47 2.81 -18.63
CA ASP A 254 34.21 4.10 -19.29
C ASP A 254 33.12 4.89 -18.56
N PHE A 255 32.03 4.20 -18.17
CA PHE A 255 30.95 4.85 -17.41
C PHE A 255 31.42 5.34 -16.03
N ARG A 256 32.21 4.54 -15.31
CA ARG A 256 32.75 4.95 -14.01
C ARG A 256 33.72 6.12 -14.13
N ALA A 257 34.50 6.18 -15.17
CA ALA A 257 35.50 7.23 -15.38
C ALA A 257 34.93 8.64 -15.49
N ILE A 258 33.66 8.78 -15.93
CA ILE A 258 33.00 10.09 -16.04
C ILE A 258 32.30 10.53 -14.77
N LEU A 259 32.12 9.62 -13.77
CA LEU A 259 31.44 9.97 -12.53
C LEU A 259 32.35 10.85 -11.66
N PRO A 260 31.85 11.94 -11.06
CA PRO A 260 32.62 12.78 -10.15
C PRO A 260 32.81 12.17 -8.75
N TYR A 261 32.36 10.93 -8.54
CA TYR A 261 32.42 10.16 -7.29
C TYR A 261 32.53 8.66 -7.59
N GLU A 262 32.99 7.91 -6.62
CA GLU A 262 32.95 6.46 -6.69
C GLU A 262 31.56 5.91 -6.34
N LEU A 263 31.13 4.84 -7.01
CA LEU A 263 29.91 4.14 -6.68
C LEU A 263 30.03 3.45 -5.32
N THR A 264 28.94 3.43 -4.56
CA THR A 264 28.87 2.64 -3.31
C THR A 264 28.91 1.14 -3.61
N GLY A 265 29.26 0.32 -2.60
CA GLY A 265 29.24 -1.13 -2.75
C GLY A 265 27.85 -1.67 -3.16
N ALA A 266 26.77 -1.08 -2.65
CA ALA A 266 25.41 -1.42 -3.05
C ALA A 266 25.12 -1.06 -4.51
N GLN A 267 25.57 0.10 -4.99
CA GLN A 267 25.39 0.51 -6.39
C GLN A 267 26.15 -0.40 -7.35
N GLU A 268 27.42 -0.74 -7.03
CA GLU A 268 28.22 -1.68 -7.84
C GLU A 268 27.58 -3.08 -7.92
N ARG A 269 27.13 -3.61 -6.79
CA ARG A 269 26.42 -4.89 -6.74
C ARG A 269 25.19 -4.86 -7.63
N VAL A 270 24.37 -3.83 -7.51
CA VAL A 270 23.11 -3.72 -8.27
C VAL A 270 23.35 -3.50 -9.77
N VAL A 271 24.36 -2.70 -10.15
CA VAL A 271 24.78 -2.57 -11.55
C VAL A 271 25.18 -3.94 -12.12
N ALA A 272 25.95 -4.73 -11.38
CA ALA A 272 26.34 -6.07 -11.79
C ALA A 272 25.14 -7.01 -11.95
N GLU A 273 24.17 -6.99 -11.01
CA GLU A 273 22.94 -7.77 -11.11
C GLU A 273 22.12 -7.41 -12.37
N ILE A 274 21.91 -6.12 -12.62
CA ILE A 274 21.15 -5.62 -13.76
C ILE A 274 21.82 -5.99 -15.08
N THR A 275 23.12 -5.74 -15.19
CA THR A 275 23.86 -6.00 -16.45
C THR A 275 24.02 -7.49 -16.73
N ALA A 276 24.11 -8.34 -15.69
CA ALA A 276 24.08 -9.79 -15.85
C ALA A 276 22.71 -10.28 -16.36
N ASP A 277 21.60 -9.72 -15.88
CA ASP A 277 20.28 -10.06 -16.39
C ASP A 277 20.06 -9.54 -17.81
N MET A 278 20.53 -8.33 -18.13
CA MET A 278 20.43 -7.76 -19.49
C MET A 278 21.24 -8.56 -20.53
N ALA A 279 22.25 -9.28 -20.12
CA ALA A 279 23.05 -10.13 -21.03
C ALA A 279 22.35 -11.46 -21.41
N ARG A 280 21.21 -11.79 -20.78
CA ARG A 280 20.47 -13.02 -21.03
C ARG A 280 19.51 -12.86 -22.20
N ASP A 281 19.12 -13.99 -22.79
CA ASP A 281 18.08 -14.08 -23.82
C ASP A 281 16.65 -14.04 -23.26
N ILE A 282 16.50 -13.88 -21.94
CA ILE A 282 15.24 -13.71 -21.24
C ILE A 282 15.10 -12.24 -20.86
N PRO A 283 13.96 -11.57 -21.10
CA PRO A 283 13.80 -10.17 -20.77
C PRO A 283 13.87 -9.98 -19.26
N MET A 284 14.76 -9.10 -18.80
CA MET A 284 14.83 -8.71 -17.39
C MET A 284 13.51 -8.03 -16.98
N ASN A 285 13.02 -8.36 -15.80
CA ASN A 285 11.91 -7.67 -15.15
C ASN A 285 12.29 -7.42 -13.68
N ARG A 286 12.87 -6.25 -13.37
CA ARG A 286 13.53 -5.99 -12.10
C ARG A 286 13.05 -4.73 -11.41
N LEU A 287 12.84 -4.82 -10.10
CA LEU A 287 12.53 -3.69 -9.22
C LEU A 287 13.80 -3.22 -8.51
N LEU A 288 14.18 -1.97 -8.76
CA LEU A 288 15.25 -1.27 -8.06
C LEU A 288 14.66 -0.43 -6.94
N GLN A 289 14.86 -0.87 -5.73
CA GLN A 289 14.40 -0.20 -4.51
C GLN A 289 15.57 0.52 -3.83
N GLY A 290 15.34 1.74 -3.41
CA GLY A 290 16.32 2.50 -2.63
C GLY A 290 15.72 3.82 -2.15
N ASP A 291 16.20 4.34 -1.04
CA ASP A 291 15.74 5.61 -0.49
C ASP A 291 15.99 6.78 -1.47
N VAL A 292 15.34 7.91 -1.23
CA VAL A 292 15.61 9.14 -2.00
C VAL A 292 17.07 9.52 -1.84
N GLY A 293 17.78 9.70 -2.96
CA GLY A 293 19.20 10.01 -2.96
C GLY A 293 20.15 8.81 -2.81
N ALA A 294 19.67 7.56 -2.78
CA ALA A 294 20.51 6.36 -2.80
C ALA A 294 21.24 6.13 -4.16
N GLY A 295 20.91 6.93 -5.17
CA GLY A 295 21.57 6.87 -6.49
C GLY A 295 20.90 5.91 -7.47
N LYS A 296 19.58 5.69 -7.38
CA LYS A 296 18.83 4.89 -8.38
C LYS A 296 19.05 5.36 -9.81
N THR A 297 19.09 6.68 -10.02
CA THR A 297 19.29 7.28 -11.34
C THR A 297 20.64 6.97 -11.97
N VAL A 298 21.73 6.92 -11.18
CA VAL A 298 23.06 6.56 -11.72
C VAL A 298 23.14 5.08 -12.09
N VAL A 299 22.46 4.20 -11.33
CA VAL A 299 22.33 2.77 -11.69
C VAL A 299 21.54 2.61 -13.00
N ALA A 300 20.43 3.33 -13.15
CA ALA A 300 19.66 3.33 -14.41
C ALA A 300 20.48 3.89 -15.57
N ALA A 301 21.29 4.94 -15.36
CA ALA A 301 22.19 5.49 -16.36
C ALA A 301 23.24 4.47 -16.84
N ALA A 302 23.82 3.69 -15.92
CA ALA A 302 24.74 2.60 -16.30
C ALA A 302 24.05 1.55 -17.17
N ALA A 303 22.83 1.14 -16.81
CA ALA A 303 22.05 0.20 -17.61
C ALA A 303 21.71 0.76 -19.01
N MET A 304 21.29 2.04 -19.10
CA MET A 304 21.04 2.70 -20.39
C MET A 304 22.30 2.80 -21.24
N PHE A 305 23.43 3.09 -20.64
CA PHE A 305 24.71 3.15 -21.37
C PHE A 305 25.09 1.78 -21.92
N VAL A 306 24.92 0.71 -21.15
CA VAL A 306 25.12 -0.66 -21.64
C VAL A 306 24.21 -0.97 -22.82
N ALA A 307 22.92 -0.60 -22.76
CA ALA A 307 21.99 -0.79 -23.87
C ALA A 307 22.43 -0.05 -25.15
N VAL A 308 22.85 1.20 -25.01
CA VAL A 308 23.35 2.02 -26.13
C VAL A 308 24.64 1.43 -26.72
N LYS A 309 25.58 0.99 -25.92
CA LYS A 309 26.82 0.34 -26.38
C LYS A 309 26.57 -0.99 -27.09
N ALA A 310 25.50 -1.68 -26.73
CA ALA A 310 25.04 -2.87 -27.43
C ALA A 310 24.25 -2.55 -28.74
N GLY A 311 24.17 -1.28 -29.15
CA GLY A 311 23.48 -0.85 -30.38
C GLY A 311 21.95 -0.72 -30.25
N ALA A 312 21.42 -0.66 -29.04
CA ALA A 312 20.01 -0.54 -28.77
C ALA A 312 19.60 0.84 -28.22
N GLN A 313 18.31 1.07 -28.13
CA GLN A 313 17.72 2.27 -27.54
C GLN A 313 17.20 1.99 -26.12
N ALA A 314 17.20 3.03 -25.27
CA ALA A 314 16.62 2.99 -23.95
C ALA A 314 15.57 4.10 -23.76
N ALA A 315 14.52 3.83 -22.99
CA ALA A 315 13.48 4.78 -22.62
C ALA A 315 13.37 4.89 -21.10
N LEU A 316 13.24 6.11 -20.58
CA LEU A 316 12.90 6.36 -19.17
C LEU A 316 11.57 7.09 -19.09
N MET A 317 10.61 6.48 -18.40
CA MET A 317 9.30 7.05 -18.15
C MET A 317 9.18 7.57 -16.72
N ALA A 318 8.89 8.85 -16.57
CA ALA A 318 8.65 9.53 -15.30
C ALA A 318 7.16 9.90 -15.17
N PRO A 319 6.61 9.95 -13.93
CA PRO A 319 5.18 10.21 -13.72
C PRO A 319 4.75 11.64 -14.04
N THR A 320 5.65 12.62 -13.97
CA THR A 320 5.36 14.04 -14.20
C THR A 320 6.38 14.69 -15.12
N GLU A 321 6.00 15.81 -15.74
CA GLU A 321 6.90 16.57 -16.62
C GLU A 321 8.11 17.12 -15.87
N ILE A 322 7.92 17.61 -14.65
CA ILE A 322 9.02 18.13 -13.80
C ILE A 322 10.07 17.04 -13.53
N LEU A 323 9.64 15.80 -13.23
CA LEU A 323 10.54 14.68 -13.01
C LEU A 323 11.23 14.24 -14.31
N ALA A 324 10.51 14.24 -15.43
CA ALA A 324 11.11 13.96 -16.74
C ALA A 324 12.17 15.00 -17.12
N GLU A 325 11.89 16.30 -16.92
CA GLU A 325 12.86 17.39 -17.11
C GLU A 325 14.08 17.25 -16.18
N GLN A 326 13.86 16.87 -14.93
CA GLN A 326 14.93 16.65 -13.95
C GLN A 326 15.84 15.48 -14.36
N HIS A 327 15.25 14.34 -14.75
CA HIS A 327 16.00 13.21 -15.27
C HIS A 327 16.75 13.59 -16.57
N PHE A 328 16.10 14.32 -17.47
CA PHE A 328 16.70 14.77 -18.71
C PHE A 328 17.94 15.67 -18.46
N ALA A 329 17.82 16.65 -17.58
CA ALA A 329 18.94 17.54 -17.26
C ALA A 329 20.15 16.77 -16.71
N GLY A 330 19.93 15.84 -15.77
CA GLY A 330 21.00 15.03 -15.19
C GLY A 330 21.59 14.00 -16.16
N LEU A 331 20.74 13.26 -16.85
CA LEU A 331 21.16 12.16 -17.73
C LEU A 331 21.75 12.67 -19.05
N SER A 332 21.27 13.77 -19.63
CA SER A 332 21.86 14.37 -20.82
C SER A 332 23.27 14.89 -20.57
N GLN A 333 23.51 15.49 -19.40
CA GLN A 333 24.84 15.93 -19.01
C GLN A 333 25.78 14.74 -18.78
N LEU A 334 25.31 13.70 -18.08
CA LEU A 334 26.11 12.53 -17.76
C LEU A 334 26.43 11.69 -19.01
N LEU A 335 25.40 11.22 -19.70
CA LEU A 335 25.54 10.32 -20.85
C LEU A 335 26.10 11.06 -22.09
N GLY A 336 25.86 12.37 -22.21
CA GLY A 336 26.44 13.20 -23.28
C GLY A 336 27.96 13.21 -23.28
N GLN A 337 28.63 13.09 -22.10
CA GLN A 337 30.08 12.96 -22.01
C GLN A 337 30.61 11.66 -22.66
N LEU A 338 29.74 10.65 -22.77
CA LEU A 338 30.02 9.37 -23.44
C LEU A 338 29.55 9.34 -24.91
N GLY A 339 29.11 10.49 -25.44
CA GLY A 339 28.64 10.61 -26.82
C GLY A 339 27.25 10.03 -27.07
N VAL A 340 26.45 9.81 -26.01
CA VAL A 340 25.08 9.29 -26.12
C VAL A 340 24.09 10.44 -26.36
N SER A 341 23.25 10.31 -27.37
CA SER A 341 22.16 11.26 -27.65
C SER A 341 20.98 11.00 -26.74
N VAL A 342 20.56 12.03 -25.99
CA VAL A 342 19.44 11.97 -25.04
C VAL A 342 18.39 13.01 -25.44
N GLY A 343 17.12 12.61 -25.50
CA GLY A 343 15.98 13.49 -25.82
C GLY A 343 14.94 13.53 -24.70
N LEU A 344 14.07 14.55 -24.75
CA LEU A 344 12.95 14.74 -23.82
C LEU A 344 11.63 14.80 -24.61
N LEU A 345 10.65 13.99 -24.21
CA LEU A 345 9.30 13.99 -24.79
C LEU A 345 8.24 14.05 -23.68
N THR A 346 7.54 15.17 -23.62
CA THR A 346 6.47 15.42 -22.65
C THR A 346 5.17 15.84 -23.35
N GLY A 347 4.10 16.03 -22.58
CA GLY A 347 2.84 16.58 -23.10
C GLY A 347 3.03 17.98 -23.68
N SER A 348 3.82 18.82 -23.01
CA SER A 348 4.11 20.22 -23.36
C SER A 348 5.12 20.41 -24.50
N THR A 349 5.82 19.35 -24.96
CA THR A 349 6.76 19.43 -26.08
C THR A 349 6.06 19.98 -27.34
N PRO A 350 6.60 21.02 -28.02
CA PRO A 350 6.00 21.60 -29.21
C PRO A 350 5.81 20.60 -30.35
N ALA A 351 4.76 20.74 -31.15
CA ALA A 351 4.41 19.77 -32.22
C ALA A 351 5.53 19.56 -33.24
N ALA A 352 6.24 20.62 -33.64
CA ALA A 352 7.36 20.53 -34.58
C ALA A 352 8.53 19.71 -33.98
N GLU A 353 8.84 19.92 -32.70
CA GLU A 353 9.88 19.20 -31.99
C GLU A 353 9.49 17.72 -31.80
N LYS A 354 8.22 17.43 -31.47
CA LYS A 354 7.70 16.05 -31.43
C LYS A 354 7.96 15.29 -32.70
N GLN A 355 7.71 15.91 -33.87
CA GLN A 355 7.95 15.27 -35.17
C GLN A 355 9.43 14.94 -35.38
N THR A 356 10.32 15.83 -34.99
CA THR A 356 11.78 15.60 -35.06
C THR A 356 12.18 14.44 -34.16
N ILE A 357 11.71 14.43 -32.89
CA ILE A 357 11.98 13.36 -31.94
C ILE A 357 11.46 12.01 -32.47
N TYR A 358 10.24 11.97 -33.02
CA TYR A 358 9.69 10.74 -33.58
C TYR A 358 10.53 10.20 -34.75
N ALA A 359 10.99 11.08 -35.66
CA ALA A 359 11.86 10.69 -36.77
C ALA A 359 13.22 10.17 -36.28
N GLU A 360 13.83 10.82 -35.28
CA GLU A 360 15.11 10.42 -34.71
C GLU A 360 15.04 9.13 -33.89
N LEU A 361 13.94 8.88 -33.20
CA LEU A 361 13.68 7.59 -32.55
C LEU A 361 13.51 6.46 -33.56
N ALA A 362 12.72 6.71 -34.62
CA ALA A 362 12.44 5.69 -35.63
C ALA A 362 13.65 5.31 -36.47
N ASN A 363 14.63 6.21 -36.62
CA ASN A 363 15.86 5.93 -37.37
C ASN A 363 17.07 5.58 -36.49
N GLY A 364 16.89 5.49 -35.14
CA GLY A 364 17.91 5.11 -34.18
C GLY A 364 18.97 6.19 -33.87
N ARG A 365 18.81 7.43 -34.38
CA ARG A 365 19.74 8.53 -34.04
C ARG A 365 19.62 8.97 -32.59
N LEU A 366 18.38 9.02 -32.09
CA LEU A 366 18.13 9.29 -30.67
C LEU A 366 18.19 7.96 -29.90
N GLN A 367 19.22 7.83 -29.05
CA GLN A 367 19.56 6.58 -28.38
C GLN A 367 18.85 6.42 -27.04
N VAL A 368 18.67 7.50 -26.30
CA VAL A 368 17.95 7.52 -25.03
C VAL A 368 16.85 8.57 -25.09
N ILE A 369 15.63 8.18 -24.70
CA ILE A 369 14.51 9.10 -24.59
C ILE A 369 13.97 9.11 -23.15
N ILE A 370 13.73 10.30 -22.63
CA ILE A 370 13.13 10.51 -21.33
C ILE A 370 11.79 11.20 -21.54
N GLY A 371 10.77 10.82 -20.82
CA GLY A 371 9.46 11.46 -20.97
C GLY A 371 8.43 10.97 -19.98
N THR A 372 7.20 11.41 -20.21
CA THR A 372 6.02 11.01 -19.44
C THR A 372 5.22 9.94 -20.21
N HIS A 373 3.93 9.82 -19.92
CA HIS A 373 3.01 8.97 -20.69
C HIS A 373 3.00 9.29 -22.21
N ALA A 374 3.60 10.41 -22.64
CA ALA A 374 3.79 10.71 -24.05
C ALA A 374 4.60 9.63 -24.80
N LEU A 375 5.50 8.91 -24.10
CA LEU A 375 6.32 7.83 -24.68
C LEU A 375 5.50 6.62 -25.14
N ILE A 376 4.35 6.37 -24.55
CA ILE A 376 3.50 5.22 -24.89
C ILE A 376 2.46 5.53 -25.97
N GLN A 377 2.38 6.79 -26.45
CA GLN A 377 1.48 7.19 -27.53
C GLN A 377 1.79 6.42 -28.82
N GLU A 378 0.77 6.12 -29.61
CA GLU A 378 0.87 5.30 -30.82
C GLU A 378 1.86 5.86 -31.85
N ALA A 379 1.98 7.18 -31.93
CA ALA A 379 2.90 7.87 -32.83
C ALA A 379 4.39 7.64 -32.54
N VAL A 380 4.74 7.25 -31.31
CA VAL A 380 6.11 6.99 -30.89
C VAL A 380 6.53 5.59 -31.38
N ARG A 381 7.52 5.54 -32.26
CA ARG A 381 8.11 4.29 -32.77
C ARG A 381 9.59 4.28 -32.52
N PHE A 382 10.09 3.18 -32.00
CA PHE A 382 11.53 2.97 -31.77
C PHE A 382 12.13 2.17 -32.91
N HIS A 383 13.40 2.39 -33.18
CA HIS A 383 14.18 1.56 -34.10
C HIS A 383 14.50 0.20 -33.42
N ASN A 384 15.00 0.23 -32.19
CA ASN A 384 15.38 -0.97 -31.44
C ASN A 384 15.33 -0.67 -29.92
N LEU A 385 14.13 -0.62 -29.34
CA LEU A 385 13.98 -0.42 -27.89
C LEU A 385 14.29 -1.72 -27.16
N ALA A 386 15.38 -1.76 -26.41
CA ALA A 386 15.78 -2.93 -25.63
C ALA A 386 15.78 -2.73 -24.10
N LEU A 387 15.73 -1.50 -23.62
CA LEU A 387 15.63 -1.19 -22.20
C LEU A 387 14.54 -0.14 -21.94
N ALA A 388 13.57 -0.50 -21.10
CA ALA A 388 12.58 0.42 -20.56
C ALA A 388 12.81 0.62 -19.07
N VAL A 389 12.94 1.88 -18.63
CA VAL A 389 13.07 2.25 -17.22
C VAL A 389 11.82 3.01 -16.81
N ILE A 390 11.22 2.65 -15.69
CA ILE A 390 10.02 3.30 -15.12
C ILE A 390 10.37 3.81 -13.73
N ASP A 391 10.24 5.12 -13.52
CA ASP A 391 10.44 5.72 -12.20
C ASP A 391 9.12 5.87 -11.46
N GLU A 392 9.14 5.69 -10.13
CA GLU A 392 7.98 5.79 -9.24
C GLU A 392 6.77 4.93 -9.67
N GLN A 393 7.00 3.63 -9.77
CA GLN A 393 6.06 2.62 -10.29
C GLN A 393 4.62 2.74 -9.76
N HIS A 394 4.44 3.11 -8.49
CA HIS A 394 3.12 3.17 -7.85
C HIS A 394 2.15 4.17 -8.51
N ARG A 395 2.64 5.05 -9.38
CA ARG A 395 1.87 6.02 -10.15
C ARG A 395 1.46 5.54 -11.54
N PHE A 396 1.96 4.37 -11.97
CA PHE A 396 1.65 3.80 -13.28
C PHE A 396 0.78 2.56 -13.17
N GLY A 397 -0.29 2.51 -13.97
CA GLY A 397 -1.16 1.33 -14.10
C GLY A 397 -0.45 0.16 -14.81
N VAL A 398 -1.01 -1.03 -14.65
CA VAL A 398 -0.54 -2.25 -15.33
C VAL A 398 -0.54 -2.07 -16.85
N ASP A 399 -1.56 -1.38 -17.39
CA ASP A 399 -1.74 -1.13 -18.82
C ASP A 399 -0.64 -0.24 -19.43
N GLN A 400 -0.15 0.74 -18.67
CA GLN A 400 0.92 1.64 -19.14
C GLN A 400 2.27 0.94 -19.24
N ARG A 401 2.55 0.00 -18.31
CA ARG A 401 3.73 -0.86 -18.38
C ARG A 401 3.67 -1.81 -19.58
N ALA A 402 2.50 -2.40 -19.81
CA ALA A 402 2.27 -3.23 -20.98
C ALA A 402 2.45 -2.44 -22.29
N ALA A 403 1.91 -1.22 -22.36
CA ALA A 403 2.04 -0.37 -23.53
C ALA A 403 3.50 0.00 -23.87
N LEU A 404 4.35 0.26 -22.85
CA LEU A 404 5.78 0.53 -23.09
C LEU A 404 6.53 -0.73 -23.53
N ARG A 405 6.19 -1.89 -23.00
CA ARG A 405 6.70 -3.19 -23.44
C ARG A 405 6.38 -3.43 -24.91
N ASP A 406 5.13 -3.22 -25.29
CA ASP A 406 4.65 -3.50 -26.65
C ASP A 406 5.31 -2.62 -27.71
N LYS A 407 5.95 -1.49 -27.31
CA LYS A 407 6.79 -0.66 -28.18
C LYS A 407 8.07 -1.36 -28.63
N GLY A 408 8.62 -2.27 -27.84
CA GLY A 408 9.78 -3.09 -28.22
C GLY A 408 9.46 -4.09 -29.33
N THR A 409 8.25 -4.65 -29.33
CA THR A 409 7.81 -5.68 -30.29
C THR A 409 7.40 -5.12 -31.66
N ALA A 410 7.15 -3.80 -31.77
CA ALA A 410 6.66 -3.18 -32.98
C ALA A 410 7.74 -2.93 -34.05
N SER A 411 9.02 -3.19 -33.77
CA SER A 411 10.14 -2.68 -34.59
C SER A 411 10.83 -3.67 -35.51
N GLY A 412 10.32 -4.90 -35.72
CA GLY A 412 10.95 -5.81 -36.70
C GLY A 412 10.52 -7.27 -36.60
N ALA A 413 11.09 -8.12 -37.47
CA ALA A 413 10.69 -9.49 -37.74
C ALA A 413 10.83 -10.48 -36.56
N ASP A 414 11.53 -10.09 -35.48
CA ASP A 414 11.65 -10.88 -34.23
C ASP A 414 11.03 -10.08 -33.08
N SER A 415 9.83 -10.48 -32.68
CA SER A 415 9.10 -9.87 -31.55
C SER A 415 9.81 -10.19 -30.22
N ALA A 416 10.78 -9.38 -29.83
CA ALA A 416 11.49 -9.48 -28.55
C ALA A 416 10.98 -8.44 -27.54
N ASN A 417 10.82 -8.85 -26.29
CA ASN A 417 10.47 -7.92 -25.21
C ASN A 417 11.69 -7.11 -24.76
N PRO A 418 11.55 -5.81 -24.52
CA PRO A 418 12.61 -5.03 -23.90
C PRO A 418 12.81 -5.45 -22.44
N HIS A 419 14.01 -5.31 -21.93
CA HIS A 419 14.29 -5.39 -20.50
C HIS A 419 13.55 -4.29 -19.77
N LEU A 420 12.95 -4.60 -18.62
CA LEU A 420 12.22 -3.66 -17.78
C LEU A 420 12.94 -3.45 -16.45
N LEU A 421 13.30 -2.21 -16.16
CA LEU A 421 13.82 -1.76 -14.87
C LEU A 421 12.82 -0.80 -14.24
N VAL A 422 12.28 -1.17 -13.12
CA VAL A 422 11.32 -0.36 -12.37
C VAL A 422 12.00 0.22 -11.14
N MET A 423 11.87 1.51 -10.89
CA MET A 423 12.46 2.18 -9.73
C MET A 423 11.38 2.63 -8.74
N THR A 424 11.69 2.54 -7.44
CA THR A 424 10.85 3.11 -6.38
C THR A 424 11.68 3.67 -5.23
N ALA A 425 11.23 4.81 -4.68
CA ALA A 425 11.80 5.38 -3.47
C ALA A 425 11.11 4.87 -2.19
N THR A 426 9.93 4.26 -2.30
CA THR A 426 9.23 3.75 -1.12
C THR A 426 9.85 2.44 -0.66
N PRO A 427 10.29 2.34 0.62
CA PRO A 427 10.77 1.08 1.16
C PRO A 427 9.59 0.11 1.32
N ILE A 428 9.54 -0.90 0.46
CA ILE A 428 8.53 -1.97 0.55
C ILE A 428 9.18 -3.13 1.30
N PRO A 429 8.61 -3.59 2.42
CA PRO A 429 9.13 -4.78 3.11
C PRO A 429 9.28 -5.94 2.13
N ARG A 430 10.40 -6.66 2.20
CA ARG A 430 10.72 -7.75 1.25
C ARG A 430 9.60 -8.78 1.10
N SER A 431 8.94 -9.13 2.21
CA SER A 431 7.78 -10.03 2.21
C SER A 431 6.60 -9.48 1.42
N LEU A 432 6.33 -8.17 1.54
CA LEU A 432 5.26 -7.50 0.81
C LEU A 432 5.65 -7.30 -0.67
N ALA A 433 6.91 -6.99 -0.95
CA ALA A 433 7.42 -6.89 -2.32
C ALA A 433 7.26 -8.22 -3.07
N LEU A 434 7.60 -9.35 -2.43
CA LEU A 434 7.40 -10.68 -2.98
C LEU A 434 5.92 -11.05 -3.16
N SER A 435 5.02 -10.48 -2.35
CA SER A 435 3.58 -10.74 -2.46
C SER A 435 2.86 -9.85 -3.48
N MET A 436 3.34 -8.62 -3.70
CA MET A 436 2.70 -7.66 -4.62
C MET A 436 3.39 -7.56 -5.99
N TYR A 437 4.68 -7.87 -6.04
CA TYR A 437 5.55 -7.73 -7.21
C TYR A 437 6.37 -8.99 -7.45
N GLY A 438 5.83 -10.16 -7.18
CA GLY A 438 6.53 -11.44 -7.28
C GLY A 438 6.91 -11.84 -8.72
N ASP A 439 6.46 -11.07 -9.71
CA ASP A 439 6.90 -11.13 -11.09
C ASP A 439 8.22 -10.36 -11.34
N LEU A 440 8.65 -9.51 -10.38
CA LEU A 440 9.86 -8.71 -10.46
C LEU A 440 10.99 -9.32 -9.62
N ASP A 441 12.20 -9.36 -10.18
CA ASP A 441 13.41 -9.61 -9.41
C ASP A 441 13.79 -8.32 -8.61
N LEU A 442 14.20 -8.47 -7.36
CA LEU A 442 14.41 -7.34 -6.45
C LEU A 442 15.89 -7.02 -6.27
N SER A 443 16.27 -5.77 -6.51
CA SER A 443 17.56 -5.18 -6.15
C SER A 443 17.39 -4.04 -5.16
N ILE A 444 18.18 -4.01 -4.10
CA ILE A 444 18.07 -3.03 -3.03
C ILE A 444 19.36 -2.22 -2.92
N LEU A 445 19.22 -0.88 -2.96
CA LEU A 445 20.27 0.06 -2.58
C LEU A 445 20.14 0.36 -1.09
N ASP A 446 20.88 -0.36 -0.28
CA ASP A 446 20.88 -0.30 1.18
C ASP A 446 22.02 0.57 1.75
N GLU A 447 22.76 1.26 0.90
CA GLU A 447 23.80 2.21 1.25
C GLU A 447 23.47 3.60 0.72
N MET A 448 23.82 4.62 1.51
CA MET A 448 23.75 6.02 1.08
C MET A 448 25.11 6.50 0.56
N PRO A 449 25.12 7.33 -0.50
CA PRO A 449 26.36 7.96 -0.96
C PRO A 449 27.01 8.80 0.13
N PRO A 450 28.36 8.84 0.18
CA PRO A 450 29.08 9.63 1.17
C PRO A 450 28.75 11.13 1.01
N GLY A 451 28.74 11.85 2.15
CA GLY A 451 28.47 13.30 2.18
C GLY A 451 27.01 13.71 2.44
N ARG A 452 26.07 12.77 2.51
CA ARG A 452 24.70 13.08 2.89
C ARG A 452 24.61 13.44 4.37
N GLN A 453 23.99 14.59 4.67
CA GLN A 453 23.79 15.02 6.04
C GLN A 453 22.64 14.26 6.70
N GLU A 454 22.76 13.97 7.99
CA GLU A 454 21.74 13.32 8.79
C GLU A 454 20.52 14.24 8.97
N ILE A 455 19.31 13.68 8.72
CA ILE A 455 18.07 14.40 8.93
C ILE A 455 17.72 14.38 10.42
N LYS A 456 17.53 15.56 11.01
CA LYS A 456 17.15 15.72 12.42
C LYS A 456 15.66 15.91 12.54
N THR A 457 14.95 14.89 13.02
CA THR A 457 13.50 14.95 13.29
C THR A 457 13.25 15.36 14.74
N ARG A 458 12.35 16.31 14.96
CA ARG A 458 11.92 16.76 16.29
C ARG A 458 10.41 16.74 16.38
N TRP A 459 9.89 16.16 17.45
CA TRP A 459 8.48 16.30 17.81
C TRP A 459 8.29 17.55 18.66
N LEU A 460 7.34 18.41 18.29
CA LEU A 460 7.00 19.65 18.98
C LEU A 460 5.58 19.58 19.50
N ARG A 461 5.34 20.15 20.68
CA ARG A 461 3.97 20.33 21.21
C ARG A 461 3.27 21.49 20.48
N PRO A 462 1.93 21.52 20.43
CA PRO A 462 1.19 22.64 19.83
C PRO A 462 1.57 24.02 20.39
N SER A 463 1.95 24.09 21.67
CA SER A 463 2.44 25.31 22.33
C SER A 463 3.82 25.78 21.85
N GLU A 464 4.57 24.94 21.15
CA GLU A 464 5.90 25.25 20.60
C GLU A 464 5.85 25.59 19.10
N ARG A 465 4.65 25.73 18.51
CA ARG A 465 4.46 26.02 17.07
C ARG A 465 5.22 27.28 16.63
N GLU A 466 5.18 28.35 17.43
CA GLU A 466 5.90 29.61 17.14
C GLU A 466 7.41 29.41 17.04
N ARG A 467 7.97 28.46 17.77
CA ARG A 467 9.39 28.11 17.67
C ARG A 467 9.72 27.49 16.31
N ALA A 468 8.81 26.66 15.77
CA ALA A 468 8.97 26.09 14.43
C ALA A 468 8.89 27.18 13.36
N TYR A 469 7.94 28.12 13.47
CA TYR A 469 7.81 29.24 12.54
C TYR A 469 9.02 30.17 12.57
N THR A 470 9.53 30.48 13.75
CA THR A 470 10.77 31.27 13.91
C THR A 470 11.97 30.55 13.25
N PHE A 471 12.04 29.23 13.37
CA PHE A 471 13.10 28.45 12.71
C PHE A 471 12.99 28.51 11.18
N ILE A 472 11.78 28.35 10.61
CA ILE A 472 11.51 28.47 9.17
C ILE A 472 11.92 29.86 8.68
N ARG A 473 11.55 30.93 9.39
CA ARG A 473 11.88 32.32 9.04
C ARG A 473 13.40 32.52 8.93
N ARG A 474 14.15 32.04 9.93
CA ARG A 474 15.63 32.10 9.93
C ARG A 474 16.25 31.30 8.78
N GLN A 475 15.66 30.18 8.40
CA GLN A 475 16.13 29.40 7.26
C GLN A 475 15.83 30.12 5.93
N ALA A 476 14.66 30.75 5.80
CA ALA A 476 14.32 31.54 4.64
C ALA A 476 15.21 32.79 4.49
N GLU A 477 15.55 33.48 5.59
CA GLU A 477 16.52 34.58 5.62
C GLU A 477 17.93 34.14 5.19
N ALA A 478 18.29 32.87 5.47
CA ALA A 478 19.52 32.27 5.01
C ALA A 478 19.46 31.78 3.53
N GLY A 479 18.41 32.13 2.79
CA GLY A 479 18.21 31.74 1.40
C GLY A 479 17.72 30.30 1.20
N ARG A 480 17.27 29.62 2.25
CA ARG A 480 16.75 28.25 2.18
C ARG A 480 15.23 28.23 2.06
N GLN A 481 14.70 27.07 1.72
CA GLN A 481 13.26 26.88 1.53
C GLN A 481 12.69 25.85 2.52
N ALA A 482 11.37 25.89 2.73
CA ALA A 482 10.68 24.99 3.64
C ALA A 482 9.37 24.45 3.05
N TYR A 483 9.03 23.21 3.44
CA TYR A 483 7.72 22.61 3.25
C TYR A 483 6.90 22.72 4.53
N ILE A 484 5.62 23.05 4.42
CA ILE A 484 4.63 22.91 5.50
C ILE A 484 3.53 21.99 5.00
N ILE A 485 3.39 20.82 5.61
CA ILE A 485 2.46 19.79 5.18
C ILE A 485 1.35 19.65 6.21
N TYR A 486 0.11 19.74 5.76
CA TYR A 486 -1.08 19.47 6.56
C TYR A 486 -1.59 18.06 6.21
N PRO A 487 -1.46 17.08 7.13
CA PRO A 487 -2.00 15.75 6.90
C PRO A 487 -3.54 15.79 6.86
N LEU A 488 -4.13 15.08 5.92
CA LEU A 488 -5.57 14.90 5.83
C LEU A 488 -6.05 14.01 6.98
N VAL A 489 -7.06 14.44 7.73
CA VAL A 489 -7.57 13.75 8.93
C VAL A 489 -8.80 12.89 8.63
N GLU A 490 -9.53 13.13 7.51
CA GLU A 490 -10.74 12.37 7.12
C GLU A 490 -10.90 12.26 5.59
N GLU A 491 -11.63 11.24 5.13
CA GLU A 491 -11.87 10.88 3.72
C GLU A 491 -12.73 11.87 2.90
N SER A 492 -12.94 13.12 3.33
CA SER A 492 -13.75 14.08 2.59
C SER A 492 -12.91 15.20 1.95
N ASP A 493 -12.50 14.99 0.71
CA ASP A 493 -11.78 15.95 -0.15
C ASP A 493 -12.36 17.40 -0.18
N LYS A 494 -13.61 17.58 0.26
CA LYS A 494 -14.27 18.90 0.23
C LYS A 494 -13.92 19.78 1.42
N ILE A 495 -13.77 19.20 2.58
CA ILE A 495 -13.48 19.91 3.84
C ILE A 495 -11.99 20.25 3.90
N ASP A 496 -11.16 19.36 3.40
CA ASP A 496 -9.71 19.40 3.53
C ASP A 496 -9.03 20.46 2.65
N ALA A 497 -9.50 20.65 1.41
CA ALA A 497 -8.96 21.70 0.54
C ALA A 497 -9.32 23.10 1.08
N GLY A 498 -10.50 23.26 1.66
CA GLY A 498 -10.89 24.52 2.32
C GLY A 498 -10.02 24.85 3.54
N ALA A 499 -9.69 23.84 4.35
CA ALA A 499 -8.83 24.00 5.50
C ALA A 499 -7.38 24.36 5.11
N ALA A 500 -6.85 23.74 4.05
CA ALA A 500 -5.51 24.05 3.54
C ALA A 500 -5.41 25.48 2.97
N VAL A 501 -6.45 25.94 2.26
CA VAL A 501 -6.53 27.32 1.74
C VAL A 501 -6.61 28.33 2.88
N ALA A 502 -7.48 28.11 3.87
CA ALA A 502 -7.62 29.00 5.02
C ALA A 502 -6.31 29.08 5.83
N GLU A 503 -5.63 27.94 6.00
CA GLU A 503 -4.36 27.94 6.73
C GLU A 503 -3.23 28.57 5.90
N TYR A 504 -3.22 28.41 4.58
CA TYR A 504 -2.31 29.12 3.69
C TYR A 504 -2.50 30.65 3.81
N GLU A 505 -3.75 31.13 3.78
CA GLU A 505 -4.06 32.55 3.93
C GLU A 505 -3.61 33.10 5.31
N ARG A 506 -3.84 32.31 6.37
CA ARG A 506 -3.36 32.65 7.71
C ARG A 506 -1.82 32.72 7.76
N LEU A 507 -1.15 31.71 7.21
CA LEU A 507 0.32 31.69 7.17
C LEU A 507 0.89 32.84 6.37
N GLN A 508 0.29 33.19 5.22
CA GLN A 508 0.75 34.27 4.36
C GLN A 508 0.53 35.64 5.01
N ASN A 509 -0.63 35.84 5.64
CA ASN A 509 -1.01 37.19 6.12
C ASN A 509 -0.57 37.47 7.57
N GLU A 510 -0.57 36.45 8.43
CA GLU A 510 -0.35 36.62 9.87
C GLU A 510 1.01 36.09 10.35
N VAL A 511 1.50 34.99 9.74
CA VAL A 511 2.71 34.30 10.23
C VAL A 511 3.95 34.68 9.43
N PHE A 512 3.87 34.68 8.10
CA PHE A 512 4.99 34.95 7.19
C PHE A 512 4.65 36.05 6.16
N PRO A 513 4.23 37.24 6.57
CA PRO A 513 3.87 38.30 5.62
C PRO A 513 5.05 38.77 4.76
N GLU A 514 6.28 38.56 5.22
CA GLU A 514 7.52 38.90 4.54
C GLU A 514 8.01 37.84 3.53
N LEU A 515 7.44 36.63 3.56
CA LEU A 515 7.85 35.51 2.67
C LEU A 515 6.80 35.29 1.58
N LYS A 516 7.24 34.81 0.43
CA LYS A 516 6.33 34.34 -0.62
C LYS A 516 6.00 32.86 -0.39
N LEU A 517 4.74 32.58 -0.18
CA LEU A 517 4.24 31.20 -0.02
C LEU A 517 3.64 30.69 -1.33
N GLY A 518 3.81 29.41 -1.59
CA GLY A 518 3.09 28.66 -2.60
C GLY A 518 2.10 27.69 -1.95
N LEU A 519 1.02 27.35 -2.65
CA LEU A 519 0.01 26.39 -2.18
C LEU A 519 -0.17 25.25 -3.18
N VAL A 520 -0.15 23.99 -2.69
CA VAL A 520 -0.44 22.80 -3.48
C VAL A 520 -1.43 21.90 -2.72
N HIS A 521 -2.55 21.56 -3.35
CA HIS A 521 -3.55 20.66 -2.77
C HIS A 521 -4.23 19.81 -3.86
N GLY A 522 -4.95 18.75 -3.47
CA GLY A 522 -5.53 17.75 -4.36
C GLY A 522 -6.43 18.28 -5.46
N ARG A 523 -7.11 19.43 -5.22
CA ARG A 523 -8.09 20.02 -6.17
C ARG A 523 -7.50 20.96 -7.22
N LEU A 524 -6.25 21.36 -7.09
CA LEU A 524 -5.62 22.14 -8.14
C LEU A 524 -5.54 21.30 -9.42
N LYS A 525 -5.73 21.95 -10.55
CA LYS A 525 -5.48 21.33 -11.85
C LYS A 525 -4.00 20.95 -11.98
N ALA A 526 -3.69 19.99 -12.84
CA ALA A 526 -2.33 19.53 -13.04
C ALA A 526 -1.37 20.68 -13.35
N ASP A 527 -1.78 21.57 -14.27
CA ASP A 527 -0.98 22.73 -14.69
C ASP A 527 -0.72 23.72 -13.53
N GLU A 528 -1.71 23.91 -12.65
CA GLU A 528 -1.57 24.80 -11.49
C GLU A 528 -0.63 24.22 -10.44
N LYS A 529 -0.71 22.89 -10.21
CA LYS A 529 0.22 22.17 -9.32
C LYS A 529 1.65 22.27 -9.84
N GLU A 530 1.80 22.06 -11.13
CA GLU A 530 3.10 22.11 -11.78
C GLU A 530 3.70 23.51 -11.74
N ALA A 531 2.91 24.54 -11.99
CA ALA A 531 3.35 25.94 -11.89
C ALA A 531 3.81 26.29 -10.46
N ALA A 532 3.06 25.89 -9.43
CA ALA A 532 3.43 26.11 -8.03
C ALA A 532 4.73 25.38 -7.65
N MET A 533 4.88 24.14 -8.09
CA MET A 533 6.11 23.34 -7.85
C MET A 533 7.30 23.93 -8.60
N ARG A 534 7.12 24.40 -9.84
CA ARG A 534 8.17 25.05 -10.64
C ARG A 534 8.63 26.37 -10.00
N ALA A 535 7.69 27.21 -9.51
CA ALA A 535 8.01 28.43 -8.78
C ALA A 535 8.79 28.16 -7.49
N PHE A 536 8.43 27.08 -6.77
CA PHE A 536 9.15 26.66 -5.58
C PHE A 536 10.55 26.13 -5.91
N LYS A 537 10.69 25.28 -6.93
CA LYS A 537 11.98 24.76 -7.40
C LYS A 537 12.93 25.89 -7.83
N ASN A 538 12.41 26.92 -8.49
CA ASN A 538 13.19 28.08 -8.95
C ASN A 538 13.54 29.06 -7.82
N GLY A 539 13.07 28.83 -6.59
CA GLY A 539 13.31 29.74 -5.45
C GLY A 539 12.43 30.99 -5.44
N GLU A 540 11.42 31.07 -6.31
CA GLU A 540 10.49 32.20 -6.38
C GLU A 540 9.56 32.26 -5.17
N THR A 541 9.31 31.10 -4.54
CA THR A 541 8.60 30.95 -3.26
C THR A 541 9.51 30.31 -2.22
N GLN A 542 9.49 30.83 -0.99
CA GLN A 542 10.34 30.37 0.12
C GLN A 542 9.70 29.25 0.92
N VAL A 543 8.38 29.23 1.00
CA VAL A 543 7.62 28.19 1.74
C VAL A 543 6.55 27.60 0.83
N LEU A 544 6.51 26.28 0.72
CA LEU A 544 5.44 25.58 0.04
C LEU A 544 4.50 24.94 1.05
N VAL A 545 3.26 25.42 1.08
CA VAL A 545 2.19 24.85 1.89
C VAL A 545 1.47 23.78 1.09
N SER A 546 1.31 22.59 1.64
CA SER A 546 0.65 21.49 0.93
C SER A 546 -0.18 20.62 1.84
N THR A 547 -1.18 19.95 1.26
CA THR A 547 -1.76 18.75 1.85
C THR A 547 -0.84 17.54 1.57
N SER A 548 -1.22 16.33 1.97
CA SER A 548 -0.44 15.08 1.76
C SER A 548 -0.13 14.72 0.28
N VAL A 549 -0.52 15.59 -0.66
CA VAL A 549 -0.43 15.38 -2.12
C VAL A 549 0.88 15.96 -2.72
N ILE A 550 1.91 16.25 -1.93
CA ILE A 550 3.20 16.62 -2.55
C ILE A 550 3.69 15.43 -3.38
N GLU A 551 3.95 15.68 -4.65
CA GLU A 551 4.53 14.68 -5.53
C GLU A 551 5.92 14.27 -5.02
N VAL A 552 6.03 13.00 -4.66
CA VAL A 552 7.28 12.39 -4.21
C VAL A 552 8.28 12.45 -5.37
N GLY A 553 9.53 12.82 -5.08
CA GLY A 553 10.63 12.71 -6.05
C GLY A 553 11.09 14.03 -6.69
N VAL A 554 10.37 15.15 -6.54
CA VAL A 554 10.89 16.45 -7.00
C VAL A 554 12.04 16.89 -6.09
N ASP A 555 13.26 16.91 -6.63
CA ASP A 555 14.43 17.38 -5.91
C ASP A 555 14.48 18.91 -5.84
N VAL A 556 14.40 19.44 -4.63
CA VAL A 556 14.58 20.84 -4.31
C VAL A 556 15.72 20.95 -3.29
N PRO A 557 16.99 20.99 -3.75
CA PRO A 557 18.16 20.92 -2.86
C PRO A 557 18.18 22.00 -1.79
N ASN A 558 17.55 23.15 -2.08
CA ASN A 558 17.49 24.29 -1.18
C ASN A 558 16.41 24.17 -0.10
N SER A 559 15.50 23.18 -0.21
CA SER A 559 14.48 22.92 0.81
C SER A 559 15.05 22.05 1.93
N THR A 560 15.37 22.67 3.05
CA THR A 560 16.07 22.05 4.18
C THR A 560 15.19 21.79 5.40
N VAL A 561 13.94 22.27 5.37
CA VAL A 561 12.99 22.15 6.48
C VAL A 561 11.68 21.58 5.99
N MET A 562 11.14 20.62 6.76
CA MET A 562 9.78 20.10 6.59
C MET A 562 9.05 20.16 7.92
N LEU A 563 7.91 20.85 7.96
CA LEU A 563 6.98 20.90 9.10
C LEU A 563 5.73 20.11 8.73
N ILE A 564 5.33 19.16 9.57
CA ILE A 564 4.13 18.33 9.37
C ILE A 564 3.16 18.54 10.52
#